data_a112e7d0633f966db8109d92501dd207
#
_entry.id   a112e7d0633f966db8109d92501dd207
#
_cell.length_a   1.000
_cell.length_b   1.000
_cell.length_c   1.000
_cell.angle_alpha   90.00
_cell.angle_beta   90.00
_cell.angle_gamma   90.00
#
_symmetry.space_group_name_H-M   'P 1'
#
loop_
_entity.id
_entity.type
_entity.pdbx_description
1 polymer ?
#
loop_
_entity_poly.entity_id
_entity_poly.type
_entity_poly.pdbx_seq_one_letter_code
_entity_poly.pdbx_strand_id
1 'polypeptide(L)'
;MQKLEKQYHIHCEEGDVGRYVILPGDPGRCEKIAALFDDAHFVSSNREYTVYTGTLLGEKVSVCSTGIGGPSASIAMEELHNIGADTFIRVGTCGGIDLDVRSGDVVVATGAIRFEHTSREYAPIEY
;
A
#
# COMPACT_ATOMS: atom_id res chain seq x y z
N MET A 1 -20.49 -12.80 -16.64
CA MET A 1 -19.24 -12.41 -15.96
C MET A 1 -19.27 -13.05 -14.58
N GLN A 2 -18.32 -13.91 -14.27
CA GLN A 2 -18.14 -14.40 -12.91
C GLN A 2 -17.76 -13.17 -12.05
N LYS A 3 -18.53 -12.92 -10.98
CA LYS A 3 -18.15 -11.95 -9.96
C LYS A 3 -16.80 -12.42 -9.39
N LEU A 4 -15.76 -11.62 -9.48
CA LEU A 4 -14.51 -11.93 -8.81
C LEU A 4 -14.80 -12.09 -7.33
N GLU A 5 -14.49 -13.25 -6.80
CA GLU A 5 -14.62 -13.51 -5.36
C GLU A 5 -13.73 -12.54 -4.59
N LYS A 6 -14.07 -12.27 -3.33
CA LYS A 6 -13.23 -11.46 -2.44
C LYS A 6 -11.80 -12.00 -2.44
N GLN A 7 -10.84 -11.10 -2.53
CA GLN A 7 -9.42 -11.43 -2.44
C GLN A 7 -9.14 -12.08 -1.08
N TYR A 8 -8.31 -13.12 -1.10
CA TYR A 8 -8.16 -14.02 0.04
C TYR A 8 -7.53 -13.34 1.28
N HIS A 9 -6.52 -12.49 1.08
CA HIS A 9 -5.79 -11.88 2.18
C HIS A 9 -6.35 -10.52 2.57
N ILE A 10 -6.59 -9.62 1.62
CA ILE A 10 -7.09 -8.28 1.91
C ILE A 10 -8.61 -8.22 2.15
N HIS A 11 -9.35 -9.28 1.84
CA HIS A 11 -10.81 -9.39 1.98
C HIS A 11 -11.61 -8.27 1.26
N CYS A 12 -11.09 -7.75 0.16
CA CYS A 12 -11.75 -6.76 -0.70
C CYS A 12 -12.19 -7.37 -2.03
N GLU A 13 -13.19 -6.77 -2.65
CA GLU A 13 -13.69 -7.14 -3.98
C GLU A 13 -13.64 -5.92 -4.93
N GLU A 14 -13.92 -6.14 -6.20
CA GLU A 14 -13.98 -5.08 -7.20
C GLU A 14 -14.98 -3.98 -6.80
N GLY A 15 -14.53 -2.72 -6.85
CA GLY A 15 -15.29 -1.56 -6.41
C GLY A 15 -15.02 -1.12 -4.96
N ASP A 16 -14.40 -1.95 -4.13
CA ASP A 16 -14.06 -1.60 -2.75
C ASP A 16 -12.92 -0.58 -2.65
N VAL A 17 -11.98 -0.62 -3.58
CA VAL A 17 -10.77 0.23 -3.57
C VAL A 17 -10.72 1.19 -4.75
N GLY A 18 -9.95 2.26 -4.62
CA GLY A 18 -9.60 3.16 -5.71
C GLY A 18 -8.39 2.65 -6.50
N ARG A 19 -8.14 3.29 -7.68
CA ARG A 19 -6.95 2.99 -8.47
C ARG A 19 -5.65 3.42 -7.80
N TYR A 20 -5.70 4.42 -6.92
CA TYR A 20 -4.58 4.95 -6.15
C TYR A 20 -4.62 4.36 -4.75
N VAL A 21 -3.55 3.69 -4.32
CA VAL A 21 -3.48 3.08 -3.00
C VAL A 21 -2.21 3.51 -2.26
N ILE A 22 -2.41 4.05 -1.07
CA ILE A 22 -1.33 4.38 -0.14
C ILE A 22 -1.04 3.15 0.71
N LEU A 23 0.23 2.78 0.80
CA LEU A 23 0.70 1.57 1.46
C LEU A 23 1.58 1.89 2.68
N PRO A 24 1.03 2.09 3.90
CA PRO A 24 1.80 2.04 5.12
C PRO A 24 2.15 0.59 5.49
N GLY A 25 3.18 0.39 6.30
CA GLY A 25 3.47 -0.94 6.86
C GLY A 25 2.52 -1.29 8.02
N ASP A 26 2.39 -0.37 8.96
CA ASP A 26 1.62 -0.55 10.19
C ASP A 26 0.11 -0.34 9.96
N PRO A 27 -0.75 -1.35 10.28
CA PRO A 27 -2.20 -1.21 10.23
C PRO A 27 -2.74 -0.02 11.04
N GLY A 28 -2.12 0.30 12.16
CA GLY A 28 -2.52 1.43 13.02
C GLY A 28 -2.38 2.81 12.38
N ARG A 29 -1.72 2.91 11.22
CA ARG A 29 -1.63 4.15 10.45
C ARG A 29 -2.74 4.33 9.42
N CYS A 30 -3.45 3.26 9.05
CA CYS A 30 -4.47 3.32 7.99
C CYS A 30 -5.58 4.31 8.31
N GLU A 31 -6.14 4.26 9.51
CA GLU A 31 -7.19 5.19 9.94
C GLU A 31 -6.72 6.64 9.94
N LYS A 32 -5.49 6.90 10.41
CA LYS A 32 -4.92 8.25 10.43
C LYS A 32 -4.70 8.82 9.03
N ILE A 33 -4.29 7.99 8.07
CA ILE A 33 -4.13 8.39 6.68
C ILE A 33 -5.50 8.61 6.06
N ALA A 34 -6.46 7.71 6.28
CA ALA A 34 -7.81 7.80 5.79
C ALA A 34 -8.55 9.04 6.29
N ALA A 35 -8.24 9.51 7.51
CA ALA A 35 -8.81 10.75 8.06
C ALA A 35 -8.48 12.01 7.23
N LEU A 36 -7.56 11.93 6.29
CA LEU A 36 -7.22 13.00 5.34
C LEU A 36 -8.04 12.91 4.03
N PHE A 37 -8.83 11.87 3.84
CA PHE A 37 -9.71 11.70 2.67
C PHE A 37 -11.10 12.25 2.96
N ASP A 38 -11.80 12.65 1.92
CA ASP A 38 -13.22 12.95 1.99
C ASP A 38 -14.03 11.64 2.00
N ASP A 39 -15.10 11.58 2.79
CA ASP A 39 -16.00 10.42 2.91
C ASP A 39 -15.29 9.08 3.19
N ALA A 40 -14.21 9.13 3.96
CA ALA A 40 -13.43 7.96 4.30
C ALA A 40 -14.25 6.95 5.12
N HIS A 41 -14.16 5.69 4.75
CA HIS A 41 -14.82 4.59 5.45
C HIS A 41 -13.93 3.36 5.54
N PHE A 42 -14.14 2.59 6.58
CA PHE A 42 -13.50 1.29 6.76
C PHE A 42 -14.05 0.28 5.73
N VAL A 43 -13.16 -0.50 5.12
CA VAL A 43 -13.52 -1.54 4.16
C VAL A 43 -13.32 -2.93 4.75
N SER A 44 -12.11 -3.23 5.20
CA SER A 44 -11.76 -4.55 5.72
C SER A 44 -10.57 -4.51 6.65
N SER A 45 -10.47 -5.53 7.49
CA SER A 45 -9.24 -5.82 8.25
C SER A 45 -9.08 -7.32 8.37
N ASN A 46 -7.97 -7.85 7.90
CA ASN A 46 -7.61 -9.26 8.01
C ASN A 46 -6.09 -9.39 8.08
N ARG A 47 -5.59 -10.13 9.06
CA ARG A 47 -4.16 -10.25 9.31
C ARG A 47 -3.49 -8.87 9.44
N GLU A 48 -2.38 -8.64 8.73
CA GLU A 48 -1.67 -7.36 8.65
C GLU A 48 -2.32 -6.33 7.71
N TYR A 49 -3.38 -6.70 6.99
CA TYR A 49 -4.04 -5.86 5.99
C TYR A 49 -5.27 -5.17 6.56
N THR A 50 -5.21 -3.86 6.66
CA THR A 50 -6.34 -3.00 7.04
C THR A 50 -6.58 -1.99 5.93
N VAL A 51 -7.81 -1.92 5.44
CA VAL A 51 -8.18 -1.13 4.26
C VAL A 51 -9.24 -0.10 4.61
N TYR A 52 -8.99 1.14 4.20
CA TYR A 52 -9.96 2.24 4.17
C TYR A 52 -10.01 2.83 2.77
N THR A 53 -11.15 3.33 2.38
CA THR A 53 -11.36 4.00 1.09
C THR A 53 -12.14 5.30 1.29
N GLY A 54 -11.84 6.29 0.48
CA GLY A 54 -12.50 7.59 0.43
C GLY A 54 -12.21 8.28 -0.89
N THR A 55 -12.31 9.59 -0.91
CA THR A 55 -11.98 10.40 -2.07
C THR A 55 -10.94 11.47 -1.72
N LEU A 56 -10.12 11.84 -2.68
CA LEU A 56 -9.17 12.93 -2.58
C LEU A 56 -9.12 13.67 -3.91
N LEU A 57 -9.40 14.96 -3.91
CA LEU A 57 -9.46 15.79 -5.13
C LEU A 57 -10.41 15.22 -6.20
N GLY A 58 -11.51 14.60 -5.77
CA GLY A 58 -12.50 13.99 -6.66
C GLY A 58 -12.15 12.58 -7.16
N GLU A 59 -10.97 12.07 -6.84
CA GLU A 59 -10.54 10.72 -7.20
C GLU A 59 -10.75 9.73 -6.04
N LYS A 60 -11.18 8.52 -6.34
CA LYS A 60 -11.29 7.45 -5.35
C LYS A 60 -9.90 6.97 -4.95
N VAL A 61 -9.58 7.04 -3.67
CA VAL A 61 -8.30 6.64 -3.10
C VAL A 61 -8.49 5.63 -1.97
N SER A 62 -7.50 4.78 -1.78
CA SER A 62 -7.51 3.82 -0.69
C SER A 62 -6.19 3.84 0.08
N VAL A 63 -6.24 3.35 1.29
CA VAL A 63 -5.05 3.01 2.07
C VAL A 63 -5.16 1.54 2.49
N CYS A 64 -4.07 0.81 2.32
CA CYS A 64 -3.97 -0.59 2.72
C CYS A 64 -2.63 -0.83 3.41
N SER A 65 -2.65 -1.34 4.64
CA SER A 65 -1.40 -1.73 5.30
C SER A 65 -0.81 -2.99 4.68
N THR A 66 0.50 -3.07 4.66
CA THR A 66 1.24 -4.20 4.07
C THR A 66 1.87 -5.13 5.11
N GLY A 67 1.89 -4.75 6.39
CA GLY A 67 2.75 -5.41 7.37
C GLY A 67 4.24 -5.19 7.06
N ILE A 68 5.07 -6.12 7.44
CA ILE A 68 6.54 -6.06 7.33
C ILE A 68 7.01 -7.05 6.27
N GLY A 69 7.86 -6.56 5.37
CA GLY A 69 8.61 -7.37 4.42
C GLY A 69 8.01 -7.43 3.03
N GLY A 70 8.85 -7.85 2.08
CA GLY A 70 8.51 -7.96 0.66
C GLY A 70 7.36 -8.92 0.37
N PRO A 71 7.32 -10.13 0.94
CA PRO A 71 6.25 -11.08 0.67
C PRO A 71 4.85 -10.56 1.02
N SER A 72 4.67 -9.95 2.19
CA SER A 72 3.36 -9.40 2.57
C SER A 72 2.97 -8.18 1.74
N ALA A 73 3.93 -7.33 1.37
CA ALA A 73 3.70 -6.21 0.46
C ALA A 73 3.28 -6.69 -0.93
N SER A 74 3.94 -7.73 -1.45
CA SER A 74 3.61 -8.32 -2.75
C SER A 74 2.20 -8.89 -2.78
N ILE A 75 1.79 -9.62 -1.74
CA ILE A 75 0.42 -10.14 -1.63
C ILE A 75 -0.59 -8.98 -1.69
N ALA A 76 -0.37 -7.91 -0.91
CA ALA A 76 -1.27 -6.76 -0.92
C ALA A 76 -1.37 -6.12 -2.31
N MET A 77 -0.24 -5.89 -2.98
CA MET A 77 -0.20 -5.24 -4.29
C MET A 77 -0.85 -6.08 -5.38
N GLU A 78 -0.59 -7.40 -5.41
CA GLU A 78 -1.22 -8.32 -6.34
C GLU A 78 -2.73 -8.36 -6.17
N GLU A 79 -3.21 -8.53 -4.94
CA GLU A 79 -4.64 -8.61 -4.69
C GLU A 79 -5.35 -7.27 -4.93
N LEU A 80 -4.73 -6.14 -4.59
CA LEU A 80 -5.25 -4.81 -4.91
C LEU A 80 -5.29 -4.57 -6.42
N HIS A 81 -4.26 -5.02 -7.16
CA HIS A 81 -4.23 -4.91 -8.61
C HIS A 81 -5.35 -5.73 -9.26
N ASN A 82 -5.59 -6.94 -8.79
CA ASN A 82 -6.67 -7.82 -9.28
C ASN A 82 -8.06 -7.17 -9.21
N ILE A 83 -8.27 -6.23 -8.29
CA ILE A 83 -9.54 -5.54 -8.07
C ILE A 83 -9.54 -4.08 -8.55
N GLY A 84 -8.54 -3.68 -9.34
CA GLY A 84 -8.53 -2.44 -10.10
C GLY A 84 -7.57 -1.35 -9.64
N ALA A 85 -6.75 -1.58 -8.62
CA ALA A 85 -5.68 -0.64 -8.28
C ALA A 85 -4.53 -0.72 -9.30
N ASP A 86 -3.95 0.41 -9.67
CA ASP A 86 -2.86 0.47 -10.65
C ASP A 86 -1.69 1.38 -10.23
N THR A 87 -1.88 2.15 -9.18
CA THR A 87 -0.88 3.11 -8.70
C THR A 87 -0.70 2.99 -7.20
N PHE A 88 0.52 2.72 -6.77
CA PHE A 88 0.86 2.45 -5.38
C PHE A 88 1.89 3.44 -4.87
N ILE A 89 1.63 4.03 -3.69
CA ILE A 89 2.55 4.94 -3.01
C ILE A 89 2.89 4.36 -1.64
N ARG A 90 4.13 3.91 -1.47
CA ARG A 90 4.61 3.44 -0.17
C ARG A 90 4.94 4.61 0.74
N VAL A 91 4.31 4.65 1.89
CA VAL A 91 4.55 5.67 2.93
C VAL A 91 5.10 4.98 4.17
N GLY A 92 6.30 5.34 4.55
CA GLY A 92 6.98 4.72 5.68
C GLY A 92 7.84 5.71 6.45
N THR A 93 8.50 5.20 7.46
CA THR A 93 9.55 5.89 8.22
C THR A 93 10.88 5.22 7.97
N CYS A 94 11.95 5.98 7.98
CA CYS A 94 13.32 5.47 7.80
C CYS A 94 14.29 6.21 8.73
N GLY A 95 15.47 5.64 8.90
CA GLY A 95 16.59 6.34 9.52
C GLY A 95 17.34 7.17 8.50
N GLY A 96 17.81 8.35 8.87
CA GLY A 96 18.76 9.13 8.08
C GLY A 96 20.18 8.66 8.36
N ILE A 97 20.94 8.35 7.30
CA ILE A 97 22.37 7.98 7.39
C ILE A 97 23.24 9.19 7.11
N ASP A 98 22.84 10.02 6.16
CA ASP A 98 23.54 11.25 5.78
C ASP A 98 23.41 12.31 6.88
N LEU A 99 24.48 13.04 7.13
CA LEU A 99 24.53 14.10 8.17
C LEU A 99 23.62 15.28 7.86
N ASP A 100 23.25 15.49 6.61
CA ASP A 100 22.35 16.57 6.18
C ASP A 100 20.86 16.19 6.35
N VAL A 101 20.56 14.89 6.60
CA VAL A 101 19.19 14.43 6.85
C VAL A 101 18.86 14.55 8.33
N ARG A 102 17.85 15.34 8.64
CA ARG A 102 17.41 15.64 10.02
C ARG A 102 16.11 14.92 10.35
N SER A 103 15.88 14.74 11.65
CA SER A 103 14.60 14.20 12.12
C SER A 103 13.43 15.09 11.68
N GLY A 104 12.45 14.50 11.01
CA GLY A 104 11.29 15.20 10.47
C GLY A 104 11.40 15.55 8.98
N ASP A 105 12.56 15.37 8.36
CA ASP A 105 12.70 15.56 6.92
C ASP A 105 11.91 14.51 6.14
N VAL A 106 11.39 14.91 4.99
CA VAL A 106 10.70 14.04 4.04
C VAL A 106 11.66 13.64 2.93
N VAL A 107 11.80 12.34 2.72
CA VAL A 107 12.64 11.77 1.67
C VAL A 107 11.76 11.15 0.60
N VAL A 108 11.93 11.58 -0.65
CA VAL A 108 11.31 10.94 -1.83
C VAL A 108 12.37 10.09 -2.50
N ALA A 109 12.19 8.76 -2.46
CA ALA A 109 13.15 7.83 -3.04
C ALA A 109 13.10 7.87 -4.57
N THR A 110 14.26 7.97 -5.22
CA THR A 110 14.41 7.87 -6.68
C THR A 110 14.93 6.48 -7.09
N GLY A 111 15.32 5.66 -6.13
CA GLY A 111 15.78 4.29 -6.33
C GLY A 111 15.98 3.61 -4.99
N ALA A 112 16.13 2.30 -5.01
CA ALA A 112 16.38 1.48 -3.83
C ALA A 112 17.31 0.31 -4.17
N ILE A 113 18.14 -0.08 -3.19
CA ILE A 113 18.98 -1.26 -3.32
C ILE A 113 18.12 -2.50 -3.01
N ARG A 114 18.12 -3.47 -3.91
CA ARG A 114 17.34 -4.71 -3.81
C ARG A 114 18.07 -5.76 -2.95
N PHE A 115 18.10 -5.58 -1.63
CA PHE A 115 18.69 -6.53 -0.69
C PHE A 115 17.71 -7.58 -0.16
N GLU A 116 16.51 -7.65 -0.71
CA GLU A 116 15.51 -8.65 -0.41
C GLU A 116 15.35 -9.62 -1.61
N HIS A 117 14.71 -10.75 -1.38
CA HIS A 117 14.63 -11.78 -2.41
C HIS A 117 13.33 -11.75 -3.20
N THR A 118 12.24 -11.27 -2.62
CA THR A 118 10.91 -11.28 -3.23
C THR A 118 10.88 -10.57 -4.58
N SER A 119 11.46 -9.37 -4.68
CA SER A 119 11.48 -8.62 -5.94
C SER A 119 12.31 -9.31 -7.05
N ARG A 120 13.25 -10.17 -6.67
CA ARG A 120 14.05 -10.95 -7.64
C ARG A 120 13.23 -12.04 -8.31
N GLU A 121 12.19 -12.56 -7.65
CA GLU A 121 11.26 -13.52 -8.24
C GLU A 121 10.36 -12.87 -9.30
N TYR A 122 10.11 -11.55 -9.19
CA TYR A 122 9.36 -10.79 -10.19
C TYR A 122 10.24 -10.34 -11.36
N ALA A 123 11.44 -9.88 -11.07
CA ALA A 123 12.36 -9.37 -12.08
C ALA A 123 13.82 -9.73 -11.71
N PRO A 124 14.60 -10.32 -12.65
CA PRO A 124 16.01 -10.60 -12.44
C PRO A 124 16.78 -9.35 -11.99
N ILE A 125 17.95 -9.58 -11.37
CA ILE A 125 18.75 -8.48 -10.78
C ILE A 125 19.35 -7.55 -11.85
N GLU A 126 19.43 -8.02 -13.08
CA GLU A 126 19.96 -7.29 -14.24
C GLU A 126 18.99 -6.23 -14.78
N TYR A 127 17.76 -6.19 -14.30
CA TYR A 127 16.74 -5.21 -14.69
C TYR A 127 16.59 -4.09 -13.67
#